data_ad892dd33e419131e7b29a95dfdcc7c6
#
_entry.id   ad892dd33e419131e7b29a95dfdcc7c6
#
_cell.length_a   1.000
_cell.length_b   1.000
_cell.length_c   1.000
_cell.angle_alpha   90.00
_cell.angle_beta   90.00
_cell.angle_gamma   90.00
#
_symmetry.space_group_name_H-M   'P 1'
#
loop_
_entity.id
_entity.type
_entity.pdbx_description
1 polymer ?
#
loop_
_entity_poly.entity_id
_entity_poly.type
_entity_poly.pdbx_seq_one_letter_code
_entity_poly.pdbx_strand_id
1 'polypeptide(L)'
;MQCETIAMTPQQIALVRETFTKVVPIREQAAALFYERLFAIDPSTRSLFHGDMKSQGAKLMAALAAVVQSLDCIETMLDDLRALALRHDRYGVREEHYVSVGAALLWTLEQGLGVHFTPDVREAWARAYGVLSRGLVGALAGRGVTVVVLRQAGAHHVHRACGSACGVRGWQV
;
A
#
# COMPACT_ATOMS: atom_id res chain seq x y z
N MET A 1 16.06 -3.73 -22.37
CA MET A 1 15.63 -3.44 -20.99
C MET A 1 14.12 -3.24 -21.03
N GLN A 2 13.36 -4.29 -20.67
CA GLN A 2 11.90 -4.21 -20.65
C GLN A 2 11.50 -3.43 -19.40
N CYS A 3 10.91 -2.24 -19.57
CA CYS A 3 10.19 -1.56 -18.51
C CYS A 3 8.95 -2.42 -18.20
N GLU A 4 8.98 -3.20 -17.13
CA GLU A 4 7.78 -3.86 -16.64
C GLU A 4 6.80 -2.81 -16.16
N THR A 5 5.81 -2.55 -17.00
CA THR A 5 4.69 -1.65 -16.67
C THR A 5 3.80 -2.37 -15.67
N ILE A 6 3.89 -1.98 -14.40
CA ILE A 6 3.01 -2.53 -13.37
C ILE A 6 1.77 -1.64 -13.32
N ALA A 7 0.81 -2.02 -14.14
CA ALA A 7 -0.49 -1.38 -14.12
C ALA A 7 -1.51 -2.27 -13.42
N MET A 8 -2.37 -1.67 -12.61
CA MET A 8 -3.57 -2.33 -12.12
C MET A 8 -4.73 -2.10 -13.09
N THR A 9 -5.55 -3.14 -13.28
CA THR A 9 -6.80 -2.98 -14.04
C THR A 9 -7.85 -2.28 -13.19
N PRO A 10 -8.84 -1.58 -13.80
CA PRO A 10 -9.96 -0.99 -13.07
C PRO A 10 -10.70 -2.01 -12.20
N GLN A 11 -10.79 -3.26 -12.64
CA GLN A 11 -11.41 -4.34 -11.88
C GLN A 11 -10.60 -4.70 -10.63
N GLN A 12 -9.27 -4.77 -10.73
CA GLN A 12 -8.41 -5.01 -9.57
C GLN A 12 -8.50 -3.86 -8.56
N ILE A 13 -8.55 -2.62 -9.03
CA ILE A 13 -8.74 -1.44 -8.16
C ILE A 13 -10.09 -1.52 -7.44
N ALA A 14 -11.15 -1.90 -8.15
CA ALA A 14 -12.48 -2.06 -7.56
C ALA A 14 -12.48 -3.16 -6.47
N LEU A 15 -11.85 -4.32 -6.73
CA LEU A 15 -11.72 -5.41 -5.76
C LEU A 15 -10.98 -4.97 -4.48
N VAL A 16 -9.87 -4.24 -4.64
CA VAL A 16 -9.12 -3.72 -3.48
C VAL A 16 -9.97 -2.75 -2.68
N ARG A 17 -10.66 -1.81 -3.33
CA ARG A 17 -11.54 -0.83 -2.67
C ARG A 17 -12.70 -1.49 -1.94
N GLU A 18 -13.40 -2.40 -2.60
CA GLU A 18 -14.53 -3.13 -2.00
C GLU A 18 -14.09 -3.91 -0.78
N THR A 19 -13.03 -4.69 -0.89
CA THR A 19 -12.55 -5.52 0.22
C THR A 19 -11.96 -4.68 1.35
N PHE A 20 -11.33 -3.55 1.04
CA PHE A 20 -10.87 -2.63 2.08
C PHE A 20 -12.01 -2.08 2.93
N THR A 21 -13.20 -1.81 2.36
CA THR A 21 -14.36 -1.37 3.16
C THR A 21 -14.76 -2.39 4.22
N LYS A 22 -14.51 -3.68 3.97
CA LYS A 22 -14.78 -4.77 4.93
C LYS A 22 -13.72 -4.84 6.04
N VAL A 23 -12.50 -4.34 5.77
CA VAL A 23 -11.41 -4.28 6.77
C VAL A 23 -11.56 -3.08 7.70
N VAL A 24 -12.13 -1.96 7.23
CA VAL A 24 -12.28 -0.73 8.02
C VAL A 24 -12.95 -0.94 9.39
N PRO A 25 -14.06 -1.72 9.52
CA PRO A 25 -14.68 -1.96 10.83
C PRO A 25 -13.79 -2.70 11.82
N ILE A 26 -12.87 -3.54 11.33
CA ILE A 26 -11.94 -4.36 12.14
C ILE A 26 -10.50 -3.81 12.12
N ARG A 27 -10.32 -2.55 11.75
CA ARG A 27 -8.98 -1.95 11.49
C ARG A 27 -7.99 -2.10 12.65
N GLU A 28 -8.44 -1.98 13.90
CA GLU A 28 -7.56 -2.12 15.08
C GLU A 28 -7.08 -3.56 15.23
N GLN A 29 -7.99 -4.52 15.06
CA GLN A 29 -7.67 -5.94 15.09
C GLN A 29 -6.78 -6.34 13.91
N ALA A 30 -7.09 -5.86 12.70
CA ALA A 30 -6.28 -6.11 11.51
C ALA A 30 -4.86 -5.56 11.68
N ALA A 31 -4.70 -4.36 12.24
CA ALA A 31 -3.39 -3.79 12.51
C ALA A 31 -2.60 -4.61 13.55
N ALA A 32 -3.25 -5.08 14.61
CA ALA A 32 -2.61 -5.93 15.62
C ALA A 32 -2.11 -7.25 14.99
N LEU A 33 -2.97 -7.94 14.23
CA LEU A 33 -2.62 -9.17 13.50
C LEU A 33 -1.47 -8.95 12.52
N PHE A 34 -1.46 -7.81 11.82
CA PHE A 34 -0.39 -7.47 10.89
C PHE A 34 0.97 -7.38 11.58
N TYR A 35 1.07 -6.65 12.69
CA TYR A 35 2.34 -6.51 13.41
C TYR A 35 2.77 -7.82 14.08
N GLU A 36 1.85 -8.56 14.65
CA GLU A 36 2.13 -9.89 15.20
C GLU A 36 2.72 -10.80 14.12
N ARG A 37 2.09 -10.86 12.95
CA ARG A 37 2.56 -11.65 11.82
C ARG A 37 3.89 -11.15 11.27
N LEU A 38 4.06 -9.84 11.12
CA LEU A 38 5.31 -9.24 10.65
C LEU A 38 6.48 -9.63 11.54
N PHE A 39 6.33 -9.49 12.85
CA PHE A 39 7.39 -9.83 13.80
C PHE A 39 7.65 -11.34 13.93
N ALA A 40 6.66 -12.17 13.58
CA ALA A 40 6.83 -13.62 13.50
C ALA A 40 7.59 -14.04 12.23
N ILE A 41 7.33 -13.40 11.09
CA ILE A 41 8.02 -13.66 9.81
C ILE A 41 9.45 -13.13 9.86
N ASP A 42 9.60 -11.90 10.36
CA ASP A 42 10.86 -11.17 10.36
C ASP A 42 11.07 -10.44 11.70
N PRO A 43 11.64 -11.13 12.69
CA PRO A 43 11.90 -10.54 14.01
C PRO A 43 12.80 -9.30 13.98
N SER A 44 13.62 -9.13 12.94
CA SER A 44 14.54 -7.99 12.81
C SER A 44 13.77 -6.66 12.65
N THR A 45 12.56 -6.73 12.08
CA THR A 45 11.70 -5.56 11.89
C THR A 45 11.22 -4.96 13.20
N ARG A 46 11.21 -5.72 14.29
CA ARG A 46 10.71 -5.23 15.60
C ARG A 46 11.48 -4.01 16.10
N SER A 47 12.79 -3.97 15.84
CA SER A 47 13.64 -2.84 16.22
C SER A 47 13.37 -1.55 15.44
N LEU A 48 12.61 -1.62 14.35
CA LEU A 48 12.24 -0.45 13.55
C LEU A 48 11.03 0.31 14.13
N PHE A 49 10.29 -0.34 15.05
CA PHE A 49 9.07 0.22 15.64
C PHE A 49 9.31 0.60 17.11
N HIS A 50 9.46 1.90 17.35
CA HIS A 50 9.64 2.47 18.66
C HIS A 50 8.34 3.18 19.09
N GLY A 51 7.80 2.82 20.26
CA GLY A 51 6.64 3.49 20.83
C GLY A 51 5.37 2.63 20.88
N ASP A 52 4.22 3.32 20.95
CA ASP A 52 2.93 2.67 21.13
C ASP A 52 2.45 1.97 19.85
N MET A 53 2.27 0.65 19.93
CA MET A 53 1.83 -0.18 18.81
C MET A 53 0.39 0.14 18.35
N LYS A 54 -0.47 0.66 19.23
CA LYS A 54 -1.82 1.09 18.84
C LYS A 54 -1.75 2.31 17.94
N SER A 55 -0.90 3.27 18.27
CA SER A 55 -0.64 4.43 17.43
C SER A 55 -0.02 4.03 16.09
N GLN A 56 0.92 3.09 16.08
CA GLN A 56 1.50 2.55 14.84
C GLN A 56 0.44 1.86 13.98
N GLY A 57 -0.46 1.09 14.58
CA GLY A 57 -1.59 0.47 13.88
C GLY A 57 -2.51 1.49 13.21
N ALA A 58 -2.86 2.56 13.92
CA ALA A 58 -3.68 3.63 13.35
C ALA A 58 -3.00 4.32 12.14
N LYS A 59 -1.69 4.56 12.21
CA LYS A 59 -0.89 5.12 11.10
C LYS A 59 -0.85 4.17 9.91
N LEU A 60 -0.63 2.87 10.14
CA LEU A 60 -0.66 1.85 9.09
C LEU A 60 -2.00 1.87 8.34
N MET A 61 -3.12 1.85 9.08
CA MET A 61 -4.44 1.83 8.47
C MET A 61 -4.77 3.12 7.72
N ALA A 62 -4.33 4.27 8.22
CA ALA A 62 -4.45 5.55 7.52
C ALA A 62 -3.63 5.56 6.22
N ALA A 63 -2.41 5.01 6.25
CA ALA A 63 -1.56 4.87 5.08
C ALA A 63 -2.20 3.98 4.02
N LEU A 64 -2.71 2.80 4.42
CA LEU A 64 -3.41 1.90 3.51
C LEU A 64 -4.66 2.55 2.91
N ALA A 65 -5.44 3.28 3.71
CA ALA A 65 -6.62 3.99 3.22
C ALA A 65 -6.27 5.02 2.13
N ALA A 66 -5.21 5.81 2.34
CA ALA A 66 -4.76 6.79 1.36
C ALA A 66 -4.28 6.13 0.05
N VAL A 67 -3.51 5.04 0.14
CA VAL A 67 -3.07 4.28 -1.04
C VAL A 67 -4.27 3.71 -1.80
N VAL A 68 -5.22 3.06 -1.11
CA VAL A 68 -6.43 2.46 -1.73
C VAL A 68 -7.28 3.52 -2.44
N GLN A 69 -7.41 4.72 -1.87
CA GLN A 69 -8.12 5.83 -2.50
C GLN A 69 -7.43 6.33 -3.78
N SER A 70 -6.11 6.26 -3.83
CA SER A 70 -5.30 6.83 -4.92
C SER A 70 -4.84 5.82 -5.97
N LEU A 71 -5.31 4.57 -5.94
CA LEU A 71 -4.87 3.51 -6.86
C LEU A 71 -5.11 3.82 -8.34
N ASP A 72 -6.08 4.67 -8.67
CA ASP A 72 -6.38 5.12 -10.04
C ASP A 72 -5.61 6.38 -10.47
N CYS A 73 -4.93 7.03 -9.54
CA CYS A 73 -4.16 8.25 -9.76
C CYS A 73 -2.86 8.26 -8.93
N ILE A 74 -2.20 7.11 -8.82
CA ILE A 74 -1.02 6.93 -7.95
C ILE A 74 0.13 7.89 -8.31
N GLU A 75 0.16 8.40 -9.53
CA GLU A 75 1.10 9.41 -9.97
C GLU A 75 1.03 10.69 -9.13
N THR A 76 -0.15 11.00 -8.60
CA THR A 76 -0.35 12.18 -7.73
C THR A 76 0.30 12.01 -6.36
N MET A 77 0.65 10.77 -5.98
CA MET A 77 1.29 10.44 -4.71
C MET A 77 2.81 10.29 -4.80
N LEU A 78 3.42 10.47 -5.97
CA LEU A 78 4.85 10.20 -6.16
C LEU A 78 5.74 10.99 -5.18
N ASP A 79 5.42 12.25 -4.92
CA ASP A 79 6.19 13.07 -4.00
C ASP A 79 6.01 12.62 -2.54
N ASP A 80 4.79 12.22 -2.16
CA ASP A 80 4.51 11.65 -0.83
C ASP A 80 5.21 10.30 -0.65
N LEU A 81 5.21 9.45 -1.69
CA LEU A 81 5.92 8.18 -1.70
C LEU A 81 7.45 8.38 -1.58
N ARG A 82 8.01 9.38 -2.26
CA ARG A 82 9.42 9.74 -2.10
C ARG A 82 9.74 10.18 -0.68
N ALA A 83 8.92 11.06 -0.11
CA ALA A 83 9.08 11.50 1.26
C ALA A 83 8.96 10.34 2.26
N LEU A 84 8.06 9.39 2.01
CA LEU A 84 7.91 8.17 2.80
C LEU A 84 9.14 7.27 2.66
N ALA A 85 9.63 7.05 1.44
CA ALA A 85 10.82 6.24 1.18
C ALA A 85 12.05 6.78 1.93
N LEU A 86 12.29 8.09 1.87
CA LEU A 86 13.41 8.73 2.60
C LEU A 86 13.29 8.59 4.12
N ARG A 87 12.06 8.60 4.67
CA ARG A 87 11.85 8.32 6.09
C ARG A 87 12.15 6.86 6.44
N HIS A 88 11.68 5.93 5.62
CA HIS A 88 11.95 4.49 5.80
C HIS A 88 13.46 4.22 5.80
N ASP A 89 14.21 4.82 4.87
CA ASP A 89 15.67 4.70 4.81
C ASP A 89 16.35 5.21 6.10
N ARG A 90 15.91 6.37 6.61
CA ARG A 90 16.43 6.93 7.87
C ARG A 90 16.15 6.04 9.08
N TYR A 91 15.06 5.26 9.05
CA TYR A 91 14.74 4.29 10.10
C TYR A 91 15.43 2.95 9.93
N GLY A 92 16.24 2.79 8.88
CA GLY A 92 16.96 1.55 8.60
C GLY A 92 16.13 0.46 7.94
N VAL A 93 15.02 0.83 7.28
CA VAL A 93 14.23 -0.10 6.48
C VAL A 93 15.03 -0.51 5.25
N ARG A 94 15.16 -1.82 5.01
CA ARG A 94 15.86 -2.42 3.88
C ARG A 94 14.89 -3.05 2.89
N GLU A 95 15.37 -3.33 1.68
CA GLU A 95 14.55 -3.91 0.61
C GLU A 95 13.89 -5.23 1.03
N GLU A 96 14.60 -6.07 1.77
CA GLU A 96 14.08 -7.35 2.29
C GLU A 96 12.88 -7.18 3.23
N HIS A 97 12.81 -6.07 3.99
CA HIS A 97 11.68 -5.80 4.89
C HIS A 97 10.38 -5.58 4.12
N TYR A 98 10.43 -5.05 2.89
CA TYR A 98 9.23 -4.90 2.07
C TYR A 98 8.63 -6.25 1.68
N VAL A 99 9.44 -7.29 1.50
CA VAL A 99 8.96 -8.65 1.25
C VAL A 99 8.18 -9.17 2.47
N SER A 100 8.76 -9.02 3.65
CA SER A 100 8.15 -9.43 4.93
C SER A 100 6.84 -8.68 5.20
N VAL A 101 6.81 -7.37 4.93
CA VAL A 101 5.61 -6.53 5.05
C VAL A 101 4.51 -6.98 4.08
N GLY A 102 4.85 -7.26 2.82
CA GLY A 102 3.89 -7.76 1.83
C GLY A 102 3.28 -9.10 2.23
N ALA A 103 4.10 -10.03 2.71
CA ALA A 103 3.63 -11.32 3.19
C ALA A 103 2.72 -11.19 4.42
N ALA A 104 3.09 -10.33 5.37
CA ALA A 104 2.27 -10.05 6.56
C ALA A 104 0.92 -9.41 6.18
N LEU A 105 0.93 -8.45 5.23
CA LEU A 105 -0.28 -7.78 4.75
C LEU A 105 -1.26 -8.78 4.12
N LEU A 106 -0.80 -9.59 3.16
CA LEU A 106 -1.67 -10.55 2.47
C LEU A 106 -2.24 -11.59 3.45
N TRP A 107 -1.43 -12.08 4.38
CA TRP A 107 -1.90 -12.99 5.41
C TRP A 107 -2.96 -12.33 6.32
N THR A 108 -2.75 -11.08 6.74
CA THR A 108 -3.71 -10.34 7.56
C THR A 108 -5.04 -10.14 6.85
N LEU A 109 -5.00 -9.80 5.56
CA LEU A 109 -6.20 -9.66 4.74
C LEU A 109 -6.95 -10.99 4.62
N GLU A 110 -6.23 -12.10 4.45
CA GLU A 110 -6.83 -13.44 4.41
C GLU A 110 -7.57 -13.77 5.72
N GLN A 111 -6.95 -13.48 6.87
CA GLN A 111 -7.59 -13.69 8.18
C GLN A 111 -8.80 -12.76 8.39
N GLY A 112 -8.69 -11.49 7.99
CA GLY A 112 -9.74 -10.49 8.22
C GLY A 112 -10.93 -10.61 7.26
N LEU A 113 -10.69 -11.04 6.03
CA LEU A 113 -11.71 -11.15 4.97
C LEU A 113 -12.34 -12.55 4.89
N GLY A 114 -11.65 -13.59 5.36
CA GLY A 114 -12.12 -14.98 5.32
C GLY A 114 -12.56 -15.40 3.92
N VAL A 115 -13.81 -15.80 3.77
CA VAL A 115 -14.37 -16.26 2.48
C VAL A 115 -14.38 -15.21 1.38
N HIS A 116 -14.24 -13.93 1.72
CA HIS A 116 -14.13 -12.85 0.74
C HIS A 116 -12.71 -12.68 0.18
N PHE A 117 -11.71 -13.37 0.73
CA PHE A 117 -10.34 -13.35 0.23
C PHE A 117 -10.15 -14.39 -0.89
N THR A 118 -10.79 -14.15 -2.01
CA THR A 118 -10.69 -15.01 -3.20
C THR A 118 -9.31 -14.90 -3.86
N PRO A 119 -8.93 -15.82 -4.77
CA PRO A 119 -7.70 -15.72 -5.55
C PRO A 119 -7.55 -14.40 -6.31
N ASP A 120 -8.64 -13.86 -6.88
CA ASP A 120 -8.64 -12.59 -7.59
C ASP A 120 -8.37 -11.40 -6.64
N VAL A 121 -8.95 -11.45 -5.44
CA VAL A 121 -8.70 -10.45 -4.38
C VAL A 121 -7.25 -10.52 -3.92
N ARG A 122 -6.71 -11.72 -3.70
CA ARG A 122 -5.29 -11.92 -3.35
C ARG A 122 -4.37 -11.32 -4.42
N GLU A 123 -4.64 -11.60 -5.70
CA GLU A 123 -3.84 -11.05 -6.80
C GLU A 123 -3.94 -9.53 -6.87
N ALA A 124 -5.15 -8.96 -6.74
CA ALA A 124 -5.36 -7.53 -6.75
C ALA A 124 -4.58 -6.82 -5.64
N TRP A 125 -4.60 -7.34 -4.42
CA TRP A 125 -3.84 -6.81 -3.29
C TRP A 125 -2.33 -6.99 -3.45
N ALA A 126 -1.87 -8.12 -3.98
CA ALA A 126 -0.47 -8.36 -4.27
C ALA A 126 0.06 -7.36 -5.31
N ARG A 127 -0.75 -7.06 -6.35
CA ARG A 127 -0.41 -6.03 -7.34
C ARG A 127 -0.40 -4.63 -6.74
N ALA A 128 -1.40 -4.25 -5.95
CA ALA A 128 -1.45 -2.95 -5.27
C ALA A 128 -0.22 -2.73 -4.40
N TYR A 129 0.14 -3.73 -3.60
CA TYR A 129 1.34 -3.69 -2.78
C TYR A 129 2.62 -3.65 -3.62
N GLY A 130 2.69 -4.43 -4.70
CA GLY A 130 3.84 -4.46 -5.61
C GLY A 130 4.09 -3.11 -6.30
N VAL A 131 3.04 -2.37 -6.67
CA VAL A 131 3.16 -0.99 -7.19
C VAL A 131 3.75 -0.07 -6.13
N LEU A 132 3.22 -0.13 -4.90
CA LEU A 132 3.66 0.70 -3.79
C LEU A 132 5.13 0.41 -3.40
N SER A 133 5.48 -0.85 -3.15
CA SER A 133 6.81 -1.24 -2.69
C SER A 133 7.91 -0.91 -3.71
N ARG A 134 7.64 -1.16 -5.00
CA ARG A 134 8.57 -0.77 -6.07
C ARG A 134 8.71 0.74 -6.21
N GLY A 135 7.62 1.49 -5.99
CA GLY A 135 7.65 2.93 -5.92
C GLY A 135 8.59 3.43 -4.82
N LEU A 136 8.53 2.84 -3.65
CA LEU A 136 9.39 3.19 -2.52
C LEU A 136 10.85 2.81 -2.76
N VAL A 137 11.14 1.60 -3.22
CA VAL A 137 12.50 1.14 -3.54
C VAL A 137 13.11 1.93 -4.69
N GLY A 138 12.33 2.20 -5.76
CA GLY A 138 12.79 2.99 -6.90
C GLY A 138 13.12 4.44 -6.54
N ALA A 139 12.37 5.04 -5.63
CA ALA A 139 12.61 6.39 -5.14
C ALA A 139 13.95 6.50 -4.38
N LEU A 140 14.34 5.47 -3.62
CA LEU A 140 15.63 5.41 -2.92
C LEU A 140 16.80 5.21 -3.89
N ALA A 141 16.61 4.44 -4.96
CA ALA A 141 17.65 4.17 -5.94
C ALA A 141 17.90 5.32 -6.94
N GLY A 142 17.22 6.46 -6.79
CA GLY A 142 17.28 7.59 -7.75
C GLY A 142 16.75 7.23 -9.14
N ARG A 143 16.15 6.07 -9.30
CA ARG A 143 15.52 5.62 -10.54
C ARG A 143 14.11 6.20 -10.61
N GLY A 144 13.84 6.98 -11.66
CA GLY A 144 12.49 7.48 -11.91
C GLY A 144 11.50 6.30 -12.01
N VAL A 145 10.55 6.23 -11.08
CA VAL A 145 9.49 5.23 -11.13
C VAL A 145 8.44 5.70 -12.11
N THR A 146 8.36 5.06 -13.27
CA THR A 146 7.26 5.29 -14.21
C THR A 146 6.12 4.35 -13.82
N VAL A 147 5.14 4.86 -13.10
CA VAL A 147 3.89 4.12 -12.85
C VAL A 147 2.94 4.46 -14.00
N VAL A 148 2.66 3.49 -14.86
CA VAL A 148 1.70 3.65 -15.95
C VAL A 148 0.38 3.01 -15.52
N VAL A 149 -0.65 3.81 -15.32
CA VAL A 149 -2.01 3.31 -15.19
C VAL A 149 -2.58 3.12 -16.59
N LEU A 150 -2.88 1.88 -16.96
CA LEU A 150 -3.53 1.59 -18.24
C LEU A 150 -4.97 2.13 -18.20
N ARG A 151 -5.15 3.33 -18.73
CA ARG A 151 -6.50 3.83 -19.06
C ARG A 151 -6.95 3.14 -20.33
N GLN A 152 -8.03 2.39 -20.28
CA GLN A 152 -8.65 1.90 -21.50
C GLN A 152 -9.14 3.11 -22.30
N ALA A 153 -8.60 3.26 -23.52
CA ALA A 153 -9.12 4.22 -24.49
C ALA A 153 -10.54 3.78 -24.89
N GLY A 154 -11.56 4.50 -24.46
CA GLY A 154 -12.92 4.24 -24.90
C GLY A 154 -14.03 4.48 -23.87
N ALA A 155 -13.97 5.58 -23.13
CA ALA A 155 -15.17 6.19 -22.56
C ALA A 155 -14.91 7.68 -22.39
N HIS A 156 -15.69 8.48 -23.10
CA HIS A 156 -15.79 9.91 -22.82
C HIS A 156 -16.25 10.07 -21.38
N HIS A 157 -15.33 10.21 -20.46
CA HIS A 157 -15.65 10.51 -19.07
C HIS A 157 -15.15 11.91 -18.79
N VAL A 158 -16.13 12.78 -18.54
CA VAL A 158 -16.01 14.09 -17.95
C VAL A 158 -14.90 14.06 -16.91
N HIS A 159 -13.91 14.95 -17.06
CA HIS A 159 -12.93 15.28 -16.05
C HIS A 159 -13.66 15.57 -14.73
N ARG A 160 -13.88 14.56 -13.92
CA ARG A 160 -14.09 14.79 -12.51
C ARG A 160 -12.69 15.09 -11.98
N ALA A 161 -12.40 16.38 -11.83
CA ALA A 161 -11.24 16.84 -11.12
C ALA A 161 -11.10 15.99 -9.86
N CYS A 162 -9.97 15.29 -9.72
CA CYS A 162 -9.55 14.75 -8.45
C CYS A 162 -9.50 15.96 -7.53
N GLY A 163 -10.57 16.17 -6.74
CA GLY A 163 -10.74 17.37 -5.95
C GLY A 163 -9.54 17.51 -5.04
N SER A 164 -9.02 18.70 -4.91
CA SER A 164 -7.88 19.16 -4.10
C SER A 164 -8.07 18.91 -2.58
N ALA A 165 -8.46 17.71 -2.19
CA ALA A 165 -8.71 17.33 -0.79
C ALA A 165 -7.88 16.14 -0.30
N CYS A 166 -6.93 15.62 -1.07
CA CYS A 166 -5.94 14.66 -0.58
C CYS A 166 -4.68 15.39 -0.11
N GLY A 167 -4.85 16.36 0.76
CA GLY A 167 -3.77 16.88 1.58
C GLY A 167 -3.42 15.84 2.64
N VAL A 168 -2.55 14.88 2.31
CA VAL A 168 -1.96 13.97 3.30
C VAL A 168 -0.91 14.74 4.12
N ARG A 169 -1.35 15.82 4.77
CA ARG A 169 -0.55 16.51 5.78
C ARG A 169 -0.63 15.68 7.05
N GLY A 170 0.42 14.93 7.33
CA GLY A 170 0.53 14.25 8.62
C GLY A 170 0.95 12.80 8.62
N TRP A 171 1.64 12.33 7.59
CA TRP A 171 2.32 11.04 7.64
C TRP A 171 3.54 11.13 8.57
N GLN A 172 3.29 11.15 9.88
CA GLN A 172 4.31 10.90 10.89
C GLN A 172 4.25 9.42 11.24
N VAL A 173 5.18 8.67 10.69
CA VAL A 173 5.47 7.30 11.13
C VAL A 173 6.38 7.37 12.35
#